data_4661ed80873a319ed175c3aedfb2bccc
#
_entry.id   4661ed80873a319ed175c3aedfb2bccc
#
_cell.length_a   1.000
_cell.length_b   1.000
_cell.length_c   1.000
_cell.angle_alpha   90.00
_cell.angle_beta   90.00
_cell.angle_gamma   90.00
#
_symmetry.space_group_name_H-M   'P 1'
#
loop_
_entity.id
_entity.type
_entity.pdbx_description
1 polymer ?
#
loop_
_entity_poly.entity_id
_entity_poly.type
_entity_poly.pdbx_seq_one_letter_code
_entity_poly.pdbx_strand_id
1 'polypeptide(L)'
;MWSQNQPFNFCDDMCFNSGDYSNWRSGNYGESGWNNNSGNVWAECYKGIRQAQIFIENIDRNTLFTAQERTDLKAQAHFLVGYYYWYLLRQFGPVPIVKAPANYMDSYEDLAQGRNTYEECVDYICEQMLIAAKSLPLSRGYEDLVRPTRGAALAVRAKVLLYAASPLMNGYAPMDYAKQMVDHEGRELLSSQYDESKWARAAAAARDVMELPGNNNGHRYQLYVKNRIRGGGTDDYPETIEPFDDNNFSKKSWPDGYADIDPFESYRSVFNGELSAYANPELIFSRVDNITVDHTGEGTTSPDGIANMVLHQLPTVAGGWSMHGMTQKQCDSYYMADGTDCPGKDKEIGRGDGSARLSGYVTSEDVDAGRYKPLRAGVSLQYANREPRFYASVAFNGSVWNMSSLNGKDGAASPNQQVWFYRGTSEGYNGGNRIFTGIGIKKYVNPYDAKYQNSFY
;
A
#
# COMPACT_ATOMS: atom_id res chain seq x y z
N MET A 1 -3.24 2.60 -14.67
CA MET A 1 -2.56 1.29 -14.48
C MET A 1 -3.66 0.30 -14.10
N TRP A 2 -3.86 -0.74 -14.89
CA TRP A 2 -4.91 -1.73 -14.64
C TRP A 2 -4.64 -2.44 -13.31
N SER A 3 -5.67 -2.79 -12.56
CA SER A 3 -5.51 -3.52 -11.28
C SER A 3 -4.77 -4.85 -11.44
N GLN A 4 -4.78 -5.41 -12.64
CA GLN A 4 -4.05 -6.62 -13.02
C GLN A 4 -2.53 -6.44 -12.95
N ASN A 5 -2.03 -5.23 -13.18
CA ASN A 5 -0.60 -4.92 -13.27
C ASN A 5 -0.12 -4.10 -12.06
N GLN A 6 -0.81 -4.18 -10.94
CA GLN A 6 -0.36 -3.53 -9.71
C GLN A 6 0.92 -4.21 -9.19
N PRO A 7 1.89 -3.45 -8.69
CA PRO A 7 3.14 -4.04 -8.19
C PRO A 7 2.95 -5.11 -7.12
N PHE A 8 1.92 -5.02 -6.30
CA PHE A 8 1.64 -6.03 -5.27
C PHE A 8 1.21 -7.40 -5.84
N ASN A 9 0.75 -7.46 -7.08
CA ASN A 9 0.46 -8.74 -7.74
C ASN A 9 1.75 -9.51 -8.10
N PHE A 10 2.89 -8.85 -8.08
CA PHE A 10 4.19 -9.41 -8.40
C PHE A 10 5.03 -9.74 -7.15
N CYS A 11 4.41 -9.82 -5.99
CA CYS A 11 5.06 -10.25 -4.76
C CYS A 11 4.65 -11.67 -4.37
N ASP A 12 5.28 -12.23 -3.35
CA ASP A 12 4.96 -13.55 -2.80
C ASP A 12 3.81 -13.52 -1.79
N ASP A 13 3.24 -12.36 -1.53
CA ASP A 13 2.17 -12.17 -0.55
C ASP A 13 0.78 -12.25 -1.17
N MET A 14 0.67 -11.92 -2.45
CA MET A 14 -0.60 -11.85 -3.16
C MET A 14 -0.59 -12.66 -4.46
N CYS A 15 -1.78 -13.01 -4.92
CA CYS A 15 -1.99 -13.72 -6.16
C CYS A 15 -3.15 -13.12 -6.95
N PHE A 16 -2.93 -12.88 -8.22
CA PHE A 16 -3.96 -12.54 -9.17
C PHE A 16 -4.17 -13.67 -10.18
N ASN A 17 -5.41 -13.94 -10.55
CA ASN A 17 -5.75 -15.11 -11.36
C ASN A 17 -5.65 -14.88 -12.87
N SER A 18 -4.86 -13.98 -13.37
CA SER A 18 -4.61 -13.90 -14.80
C SER A 18 -3.36 -13.11 -15.12
N GLY A 19 -2.82 -13.33 -16.32
CA GLY A 19 -1.82 -12.47 -16.89
C GLY A 19 -0.36 -12.87 -16.63
N ASP A 20 0.52 -11.95 -16.93
CA ASP A 20 1.96 -12.16 -17.07
C ASP A 20 2.72 -12.35 -15.74
N TYR A 21 2.04 -12.18 -14.61
CA TYR A 21 2.67 -12.36 -13.30
C TYR A 21 3.05 -13.82 -13.01
N SER A 22 2.51 -14.79 -13.74
CA SER A 22 2.94 -16.19 -13.62
C SER A 22 4.42 -16.34 -13.95
N ASN A 23 4.90 -15.64 -14.96
CA ASN A 23 6.32 -15.62 -15.32
C ASN A 23 7.17 -14.97 -14.22
N TRP A 24 6.68 -13.91 -13.60
CA TRP A 24 7.32 -13.28 -12.46
C TRP A 24 7.47 -14.25 -11.29
N ARG A 25 6.40 -14.92 -10.89
CA ARG A 25 6.44 -15.88 -9.77
C ARG A 25 7.28 -17.12 -10.04
N SER A 26 7.35 -17.55 -11.29
CA SER A 26 8.19 -18.70 -11.68
C SER A 26 9.65 -18.35 -11.91
N GLY A 27 10.03 -17.09 -11.76
CA GLY A 27 11.39 -16.64 -12.04
C GLY A 27 11.73 -16.55 -13.53
N ASN A 28 10.77 -16.73 -14.42
CA ASN A 28 10.95 -16.63 -15.87
C ASN A 28 10.76 -15.21 -16.41
N TYR A 29 11.03 -14.22 -15.56
CA TYR A 29 10.83 -12.84 -15.89
C TYR A 29 12.11 -12.22 -16.42
N GLY A 30 12.19 -12.05 -17.72
CA GLY A 30 13.33 -11.46 -18.39
C GLY A 30 13.07 -10.00 -18.80
N GLU A 31 14.09 -9.36 -19.32
CA GLU A 31 14.06 -7.97 -19.79
C GLU A 31 12.92 -7.70 -20.80
N SER A 32 12.66 -8.64 -21.70
CA SER A 32 11.59 -8.52 -22.70
C SER A 32 10.17 -8.58 -22.08
N GLY A 33 9.99 -9.33 -21.01
CA GLY A 33 8.70 -9.44 -20.31
C GLY A 33 8.33 -8.17 -19.55
N TRP A 34 9.31 -7.46 -19.03
CA TRP A 34 9.13 -6.19 -18.33
C TRP A 34 8.62 -5.07 -19.24
N ASN A 35 9.03 -5.09 -20.50
CA ASN A 35 8.70 -4.03 -21.45
C ASN A 35 7.24 -4.04 -21.92
N ASN A 36 6.54 -5.17 -21.82
CA ASN A 36 5.20 -5.31 -22.40
C ASN A 36 4.07 -4.93 -21.45
N ASN A 37 4.34 -4.67 -20.18
CA ASN A 37 3.30 -4.57 -19.16
C ASN A 37 3.36 -3.33 -18.28
N SER A 38 3.47 -2.16 -18.82
CA SER A 38 3.37 -0.91 -18.02
C SER A 38 4.31 -0.83 -16.79
N GLY A 39 5.13 -1.84 -16.58
CA GLY A 39 6.12 -1.90 -15.50
C GLY A 39 7.38 -1.12 -15.82
N ASN A 40 7.72 -1.00 -17.11
CA ASN A 40 8.87 -0.21 -17.53
C ASN A 40 8.54 1.27 -17.57
N VAL A 41 8.83 1.93 -16.46
CA VAL A 41 8.61 3.37 -16.31
C VAL A 41 9.87 4.19 -16.60
N TRP A 42 10.95 3.58 -17.10
CA TRP A 42 12.22 4.26 -17.33
C TRP A 42 12.04 5.52 -18.22
N ALA A 43 11.53 5.34 -19.41
CA ALA A 43 11.35 6.44 -20.35
C ALA A 43 10.36 7.50 -19.81
N GLU A 44 9.28 7.06 -19.18
CA GLU A 44 8.26 7.97 -18.66
C GLU A 44 8.78 8.80 -17.48
N CYS A 45 9.57 8.19 -16.60
CA CYS A 45 10.20 8.92 -15.49
C CYS A 45 11.19 9.97 -16.02
N TYR A 46 12.05 9.62 -16.96
CA TYR A 46 13.00 10.60 -17.54
C TYR A 46 12.31 11.70 -18.34
N LYS A 47 11.21 11.41 -19.05
CA LYS A 47 10.36 12.45 -19.65
C LYS A 47 9.80 13.39 -18.59
N GLY A 48 9.28 12.84 -17.50
CA GLY A 48 8.73 13.61 -16.38
C GLY A 48 9.80 14.46 -15.69
N ILE A 49 10.99 13.91 -15.46
CA ILE A 49 12.16 14.62 -14.90
C ILE A 49 12.52 15.80 -15.80
N ARG A 50 12.67 15.56 -17.10
CA ARG A 50 13.00 16.63 -18.07
C ARG A 50 11.94 17.74 -18.07
N GLN A 51 10.67 17.41 -18.07
CA GLN A 51 9.59 18.39 -18.03
C GLN A 51 9.62 19.21 -16.74
N ALA A 52 9.84 18.57 -15.59
CA ALA A 52 9.95 19.24 -14.31
C ALA A 52 11.17 20.18 -14.27
N GLN A 53 12.30 19.78 -14.82
CA GLN A 53 13.52 20.62 -14.90
C GLN A 53 13.30 21.85 -15.78
N ILE A 54 12.71 21.67 -16.98
CA ILE A 54 12.35 22.79 -17.87
C ILE A 54 11.39 23.75 -17.15
N PHE A 55 10.44 23.21 -16.38
CA PHE A 55 9.52 24.03 -15.60
C PHE A 55 10.27 24.84 -14.52
N ILE A 56 11.17 24.21 -13.78
CA ILE A 56 11.99 24.87 -12.73
C ILE A 56 12.80 26.03 -13.31
N GLU A 57 13.38 25.88 -14.49
CA GLU A 57 14.18 26.91 -15.16
C GLU A 57 13.34 28.11 -15.65
N ASN A 58 12.08 27.89 -15.97
CA ASN A 58 11.26 28.89 -16.65
C ASN A 58 10.17 29.53 -15.80
N ILE A 59 9.73 28.89 -14.67
CA ILE A 59 8.58 29.38 -13.90
C ILE A 59 8.77 30.80 -13.36
N ASP A 60 9.99 31.19 -13.04
CA ASP A 60 10.27 32.53 -12.50
C ASP A 60 10.04 33.66 -13.52
N ARG A 61 9.99 33.32 -14.82
CA ARG A 61 9.67 34.27 -15.91
C ARG A 61 8.16 34.49 -16.07
N ASN A 62 7.34 33.68 -15.44
CA ASN A 62 5.89 33.79 -15.54
C ASN A 62 5.37 34.91 -14.65
N THR A 63 4.75 35.92 -15.25
CA THR A 63 4.22 37.09 -14.54
C THR A 63 2.77 36.96 -14.12
N LEU A 64 2.07 35.89 -14.54
CA LEU A 64 0.67 35.64 -14.20
C LEU A 64 0.51 35.11 -12.78
N PHE A 65 1.52 34.43 -12.26
CA PHE A 65 1.54 33.93 -10.90
C PHE A 65 2.25 34.91 -9.95
N THR A 66 1.77 34.98 -8.72
CA THR A 66 2.46 35.68 -7.64
C THR A 66 3.81 35.02 -7.33
N ALA A 67 4.70 35.72 -6.66
CA ALA A 67 5.99 35.15 -6.24
C ALA A 67 5.80 33.92 -5.33
N GLN A 68 4.79 33.92 -4.46
CA GLN A 68 4.49 32.79 -3.60
C GLN A 68 4.01 31.58 -4.37
N GLU A 69 3.11 31.76 -5.33
CA GLU A 69 2.62 30.68 -6.19
C GLU A 69 3.77 30.10 -7.02
N ARG A 70 4.63 30.93 -7.60
CA ARG A 70 5.82 30.43 -8.33
C ARG A 70 6.74 29.61 -7.44
N THR A 71 6.95 30.05 -6.19
CA THR A 71 7.77 29.32 -5.21
C THR A 71 7.16 27.95 -4.88
N ASP A 72 5.85 27.88 -4.65
CA ASP A 72 5.14 26.63 -4.39
C ASP A 72 5.19 25.70 -5.61
N LEU A 73 4.88 26.20 -6.80
CA LEU A 73 4.91 25.43 -8.04
C LEU A 73 6.32 24.89 -8.35
N LYS A 74 7.35 25.70 -8.11
CA LYS A 74 8.77 25.29 -8.24
C LYS A 74 9.11 24.16 -7.26
N ALA A 75 8.64 24.27 -6.03
CA ALA A 75 8.81 23.23 -5.00
C ALA A 75 8.08 21.92 -5.38
N GLN A 76 6.89 22.00 -5.96
CA GLN A 76 6.20 20.83 -6.50
C GLN A 76 7.00 20.16 -7.61
N ALA A 77 7.62 20.94 -8.51
CA ALA A 77 8.48 20.38 -9.55
C ALA A 77 9.72 19.68 -9.00
N HIS A 78 10.38 20.23 -7.96
CA HIS A 78 11.47 19.54 -7.26
C HIS A 78 11.00 18.24 -6.60
N PHE A 79 9.82 18.23 -5.99
CA PHE A 79 9.21 17.01 -5.47
C PHE A 79 9.05 15.96 -6.58
N LEU A 80 8.55 16.33 -7.75
CA LEU A 80 8.37 15.42 -8.88
C LEU A 80 9.69 14.85 -9.38
N VAL A 81 10.74 15.68 -9.49
CA VAL A 81 12.09 15.21 -9.86
C VAL A 81 12.55 14.12 -8.87
N GLY A 82 12.53 14.41 -7.58
CA GLY A 82 12.95 13.44 -6.57
C GLY A 82 12.06 12.19 -6.55
N TYR A 83 10.75 12.34 -6.75
CA TYR A 83 9.80 11.22 -6.76
C TYR A 83 10.00 10.30 -7.97
N TYR A 84 10.26 10.83 -9.16
CA TYR A 84 10.57 10.03 -10.36
C TYR A 84 11.90 9.29 -10.20
N TYR A 85 12.93 9.95 -9.64
CA TYR A 85 14.19 9.27 -9.33
C TYR A 85 14.03 8.17 -8.27
N TRP A 86 13.18 8.39 -7.26
CA TRP A 86 12.82 7.33 -6.31
C TRP A 86 12.13 6.16 -7.01
N TYR A 87 11.26 6.43 -7.96
CA TYR A 87 10.59 5.38 -8.74
C TYR A 87 11.58 4.57 -9.57
N LEU A 88 12.51 5.26 -10.23
CA LEU A 88 13.61 4.64 -10.99
C LEU A 88 14.53 3.80 -10.09
N LEU A 89 15.03 4.39 -9.00
CA LEU A 89 15.95 3.72 -8.08
C LEU A 89 15.36 2.43 -7.49
N ARG A 90 14.08 2.46 -7.16
CA ARG A 90 13.37 1.30 -6.60
C ARG A 90 13.20 0.16 -7.59
N GLN A 91 13.04 0.46 -8.89
CA GLN A 91 12.81 -0.56 -9.92
C GLN A 91 14.09 -1.03 -10.60
N PHE A 92 15.04 -0.15 -10.80
CA PHE A 92 16.22 -0.41 -11.62
C PHE A 92 17.54 -0.37 -10.84
N GLY A 93 17.48 -0.10 -9.54
CA GLY A 93 18.69 0.16 -8.76
C GLY A 93 19.36 1.49 -9.17
N PRO A 94 20.69 1.57 -9.12
CA PRO A 94 21.43 2.73 -9.56
C PRO A 94 21.08 3.18 -10.98
N VAL A 95 20.92 4.50 -11.17
CA VAL A 95 20.51 5.10 -12.48
C VAL A 95 21.35 6.34 -12.77
N PRO A 96 21.44 6.78 -14.05
CA PRO A 96 22.05 8.06 -14.38
C PRO A 96 21.28 9.24 -13.77
N ILE A 97 22.00 10.20 -13.19
CA ILE A 97 21.41 11.43 -12.64
C ILE A 97 21.62 12.55 -13.64
N VAL A 98 20.55 12.95 -14.32
CA VAL A 98 20.51 14.08 -15.23
C VAL A 98 20.05 15.31 -14.45
N LYS A 99 20.95 16.25 -14.18
CA LYS A 99 20.70 17.41 -13.29
C LYS A 99 20.02 18.59 -13.99
N ALA A 100 20.11 18.66 -15.30
CA ALA A 100 19.54 19.72 -16.12
C ALA A 100 18.99 19.14 -17.43
N PRO A 101 18.04 19.82 -18.11
CA PRO A 101 17.59 19.40 -19.43
C PRO A 101 18.75 19.38 -20.41
N ALA A 102 18.83 18.30 -21.19
CA ALA A 102 19.79 18.21 -22.27
C ALA A 102 19.55 19.36 -23.32
N ASN A 103 20.63 19.92 -23.78
CA ASN A 103 20.59 20.91 -24.85
C ASN A 103 20.60 20.22 -26.22
N TYR A 104 19.96 20.81 -27.20
CA TYR A 104 19.94 20.27 -28.57
C TYR A 104 21.35 20.17 -29.19
N MET A 105 22.28 21.01 -28.71
CA MET A 105 23.67 21.05 -29.21
C MET A 105 24.62 20.12 -28.45
N ASP A 106 24.14 19.41 -27.41
CA ASP A 106 24.97 18.50 -26.67
C ASP A 106 25.41 17.31 -27.54
N SER A 107 26.66 16.91 -27.40
CA SER A 107 27.20 15.74 -28.10
C SER A 107 26.65 14.45 -27.56
N TYR A 108 26.83 13.35 -28.29
CA TYR A 108 26.45 12.01 -27.78
C TYR A 108 27.23 11.67 -26.53
N GLU A 109 28.49 12.05 -26.45
CA GLU A 109 29.36 11.82 -25.29
C GLU A 109 28.83 12.55 -24.04
N ASP A 110 28.33 13.77 -24.23
CA ASP A 110 27.71 14.55 -23.12
C ASP A 110 26.41 13.92 -22.63
N LEU A 111 25.67 13.28 -23.51
CA LEU A 111 24.39 12.63 -23.22
C LEU A 111 24.52 11.19 -22.72
N ALA A 112 25.58 10.49 -23.11
CA ALA A 112 25.84 9.10 -22.76
C ALA A 112 26.40 8.97 -21.36
N GLN A 113 25.57 9.24 -20.35
CA GLN A 113 25.96 9.16 -18.93
C GLN A 113 25.88 7.73 -18.40
N GLY A 114 26.92 7.29 -17.70
CA GLY A 114 26.90 6.06 -16.92
C GLY A 114 25.95 6.14 -15.71
N ARG A 115 25.70 5.01 -15.09
CA ARG A 115 24.92 4.95 -13.85
C ARG A 115 25.70 5.62 -12.71
N ASN A 116 25.00 6.38 -11.91
CA ASN A 116 25.50 6.85 -10.61
C ASN A 116 25.48 5.70 -9.60
N THR A 117 26.20 5.84 -8.48
CA THR A 117 26.09 4.87 -7.38
C THR A 117 24.69 4.94 -6.73
N TYR A 118 24.34 3.89 -6.01
CA TYR A 118 23.09 3.86 -5.24
C TYR A 118 23.04 5.03 -4.23
N GLU A 119 24.15 5.28 -3.54
CA GLU A 119 24.26 6.39 -2.56
C GLU A 119 24.12 7.76 -3.23
N GLU A 120 24.77 7.98 -4.37
CA GLU A 120 24.60 9.24 -5.13
C GLU A 120 23.13 9.45 -5.53
N CYS A 121 22.44 8.38 -5.92
CA CYS A 121 21.00 8.46 -6.23
C CYS A 121 20.16 8.79 -4.99
N VAL A 122 20.44 8.15 -3.87
CA VAL A 122 19.78 8.41 -2.58
C VAL A 122 19.97 9.85 -2.14
N ASP A 123 21.22 10.34 -2.17
CA ASP A 123 21.55 11.70 -1.75
C ASP A 123 20.89 12.74 -2.66
N TYR A 124 20.89 12.53 -3.98
CA TYR A 124 20.21 13.43 -4.91
C TYR A 124 18.69 13.46 -4.70
N ILE A 125 18.04 12.31 -4.49
CA ILE A 125 16.61 12.26 -4.17
C ILE A 125 16.34 13.03 -2.87
N CYS A 126 17.13 12.79 -1.82
CA CYS A 126 16.98 13.47 -0.55
C CYS A 126 17.18 14.97 -0.66
N GLU A 127 18.13 15.43 -1.47
CA GLU A 127 18.35 16.85 -1.76
C GLU A 127 17.11 17.47 -2.42
N GLN A 128 16.57 16.85 -3.47
CA GLN A 128 15.37 17.33 -4.16
C GLN A 128 14.17 17.41 -3.21
N MET A 129 13.99 16.40 -2.34
CA MET A 129 12.92 16.37 -1.34
C MET A 129 13.10 17.47 -0.28
N LEU A 130 14.31 17.77 0.16
CA LEU A 130 14.58 18.85 1.09
C LEU A 130 14.37 20.24 0.47
N ILE A 131 14.76 20.43 -0.79
CA ILE A 131 14.47 21.67 -1.54
C ILE A 131 12.95 21.87 -1.61
N ALA A 132 12.21 20.82 -1.98
CA ALA A 132 10.75 20.87 -2.01
C ALA A 132 10.15 21.18 -0.66
N ALA A 133 10.57 20.48 0.40
CA ALA A 133 10.00 20.60 1.75
C ALA A 133 10.16 22.02 2.34
N LYS A 134 11.19 22.76 1.96
CA LYS A 134 11.41 24.15 2.43
C LYS A 134 10.28 25.10 2.02
N SER A 135 9.68 24.88 0.85
CA SER A 135 8.72 25.81 0.25
C SER A 135 7.30 25.24 0.11
N LEU A 136 7.14 23.92 0.23
CA LEU A 136 5.82 23.30 0.22
C LEU A 136 5.04 23.63 1.51
N PRO A 137 3.70 23.87 1.41
CA PRO A 137 2.88 24.11 2.58
C PRO A 137 2.73 22.86 3.45
N LEU A 138 2.36 23.05 4.71
CA LEU A 138 2.07 21.94 5.65
C LEU A 138 0.79 21.20 5.30
N SER A 139 -0.20 21.90 4.74
CA SER A 139 -1.49 21.34 4.33
C SER A 139 -1.99 22.00 3.06
N ARG A 140 -2.92 21.34 2.40
CA ARG A 140 -3.60 21.83 1.20
C ARG A 140 -5.09 21.91 1.44
N GLY A 141 -5.77 22.81 0.72
CA GLY A 141 -7.22 22.83 0.67
C GLY A 141 -7.79 21.61 -0.08
N TYR A 142 -9.11 21.45 0.00
CA TYR A 142 -9.81 20.33 -0.63
C TYR A 142 -9.52 20.21 -2.13
N GLU A 143 -9.49 21.34 -2.84
CA GLU A 143 -9.23 21.39 -4.29
C GLU A 143 -7.80 20.96 -4.69
N ASP A 144 -6.88 21.00 -3.74
CA ASP A 144 -5.44 20.76 -3.97
C ASP A 144 -4.91 19.53 -3.23
N LEU A 145 -5.77 18.66 -2.72
CA LEU A 145 -5.38 17.47 -1.92
C LEU A 145 -4.35 16.58 -2.59
N VAL A 146 -4.36 16.51 -3.91
CA VAL A 146 -3.44 15.69 -4.72
C VAL A 146 -2.07 16.32 -4.93
N ARG A 147 -1.90 17.58 -4.56
CA ARG A 147 -0.60 18.24 -4.66
C ARG A 147 0.26 17.93 -3.45
N PRO A 148 1.58 17.78 -3.63
CA PRO A 148 2.46 17.44 -2.53
C PRO A 148 2.49 18.54 -1.45
N THR A 149 2.62 18.08 -0.21
CA THR A 149 2.85 18.92 0.97
C THR A 149 4.28 18.75 1.45
N ARG A 150 4.69 19.57 2.44
CA ARG A 150 5.97 19.39 3.15
C ARG A 150 6.09 17.97 3.72
N GLY A 151 5.02 17.46 4.31
CA GLY A 151 4.97 16.08 4.83
C GLY A 151 5.17 15.02 3.76
N ALA A 152 4.61 15.20 2.57
CA ALA A 152 4.83 14.28 1.46
C ALA A 152 6.31 14.20 1.06
N ALA A 153 6.98 15.34 0.94
CA ALA A 153 8.40 15.38 0.58
C ALA A 153 9.28 14.73 1.66
N LEU A 154 9.05 15.04 2.93
CA LEU A 154 9.78 14.44 4.04
C LEU A 154 9.51 12.93 4.19
N ALA A 155 8.28 12.48 3.95
CA ALA A 155 7.94 11.07 3.99
C ALA A 155 8.60 10.25 2.86
N VAL A 156 8.68 10.81 1.65
CA VAL A 156 9.44 10.18 0.55
C VAL A 156 10.91 10.09 0.93
N ARG A 157 11.50 11.18 1.46
CA ARG A 157 12.91 11.18 1.96
C ARG A 157 13.13 10.09 3.02
N ALA A 158 12.25 9.99 4.02
CA ALA A 158 12.35 8.97 5.05
C ALA A 158 12.30 7.56 4.48
N LYS A 159 11.40 7.32 3.52
CA LYS A 159 11.26 6.01 2.85
C LYS A 159 12.50 5.66 2.02
N VAL A 160 13.05 6.60 1.29
CA VAL A 160 14.30 6.42 0.50
C VAL A 160 15.46 6.02 1.42
N LEU A 161 15.63 6.73 2.52
CA LEU A 161 16.71 6.45 3.49
C LEU A 161 16.50 5.10 4.20
N LEU A 162 15.25 4.73 4.50
CA LEU A 162 14.94 3.42 5.07
C LEU A 162 15.31 2.27 4.11
N TYR A 163 15.02 2.43 2.82
CA TYR A 163 15.44 1.45 1.79
C TYR A 163 16.96 1.38 1.67
N ALA A 164 17.65 2.52 1.73
CA ALA A 164 19.11 2.57 1.68
C ALA A 164 19.77 1.91 2.90
N ALA A 165 19.10 1.93 4.06
CA ALA A 165 19.54 1.26 5.28
C ALA A 165 19.23 -0.25 5.29
N SER A 166 18.30 -0.72 4.43
CA SER A 166 17.87 -2.11 4.42
C SER A 166 19.02 -3.07 4.10
N PRO A 167 18.98 -4.34 4.59
CA PRO A 167 20.06 -5.29 4.38
C PRO A 167 20.44 -5.48 2.91
N LEU A 168 19.49 -5.39 1.99
CA LEU A 168 19.72 -5.53 0.56
C LEU A 168 20.67 -4.46 0.01
N MET A 169 20.59 -3.22 0.54
CA MET A 169 21.33 -2.05 0.04
C MET A 169 22.43 -1.59 0.99
N ASN A 170 22.66 -2.32 2.07
CA ASN A 170 23.59 -1.92 3.13
C ASN A 170 24.52 -3.08 3.53
N GLY A 171 25.39 -3.47 2.60
CA GLY A 171 26.49 -4.38 2.88
C GLY A 171 26.08 -5.81 3.24
N TYR A 172 25.04 -6.35 2.63
CA TYR A 172 24.65 -7.74 2.87
C TYR A 172 25.69 -8.72 2.31
N ALA A 173 26.44 -9.33 3.22
CA ALA A 173 27.63 -10.12 2.91
C ALA A 173 27.47 -11.31 1.94
N PRO A 174 26.34 -12.06 1.86
CA PRO A 174 26.19 -13.14 0.89
C PRO A 174 26.03 -12.70 -0.57
N MET A 175 26.01 -11.39 -0.82
CA MET A 175 25.67 -10.89 -2.13
C MET A 175 26.86 -10.63 -3.01
N ASP A 176 27.38 -11.67 -3.63
CA ASP A 176 28.36 -11.51 -4.71
C ASP A 176 27.86 -10.65 -5.87
N TYR A 177 26.54 -10.52 -6.04
CA TYR A 177 25.98 -9.67 -7.08
C TYR A 177 26.25 -8.17 -6.84
N ALA A 178 26.31 -7.71 -5.60
CA ALA A 178 26.64 -6.32 -5.30
C ALA A 178 28.04 -5.96 -5.82
N LYS A 179 28.99 -6.90 -5.72
CA LYS A 179 30.34 -6.77 -6.27
C LYS A 179 30.38 -6.88 -7.80
N GLN A 180 29.36 -7.50 -8.40
CA GLN A 180 29.23 -7.62 -9.84
C GLN A 180 28.51 -6.40 -10.45
N MET A 181 27.81 -5.63 -9.63
CA MET A 181 27.14 -4.41 -10.06
C MET A 181 28.15 -3.25 -10.12
N VAL A 182 28.89 -3.22 -11.21
CA VAL A 182 29.89 -2.20 -11.49
C VAL A 182 29.53 -1.42 -12.74
N ASP A 183 30.01 -0.20 -12.86
CA ASP A 183 29.90 0.57 -14.09
C ASP A 183 30.99 0.14 -15.11
N HIS A 184 31.01 0.80 -16.26
CA HIS A 184 31.97 0.49 -17.34
C HIS A 184 33.44 0.82 -16.98
N GLU A 185 33.65 1.57 -15.92
CA GLU A 185 34.99 1.88 -15.35
C GLU A 185 35.38 0.93 -14.21
N GLY A 186 34.51 -0.01 -13.85
CA GLY A 186 34.73 -0.96 -12.77
C GLY A 186 34.42 -0.38 -11.38
N ARG A 187 33.76 0.77 -11.28
CA ARG A 187 33.32 1.35 -10.00
C ARG A 187 32.13 0.58 -9.45
N GLU A 188 32.19 0.16 -8.18
CA GLU A 188 31.04 -0.45 -7.51
C GLU A 188 29.86 0.53 -7.44
N LEU A 189 28.71 0.11 -7.95
CA LEU A 189 27.47 0.91 -7.94
C LEU A 189 26.65 0.71 -6.67
N LEU A 190 26.93 -0.38 -5.94
CA LEU A 190 26.28 -0.71 -4.68
C LEU A 190 27.35 -1.04 -3.64
N SER A 191 27.35 -0.40 -2.48
CA SER A 191 28.33 -0.65 -1.43
C SER A 191 28.22 -2.07 -0.88
N SER A 192 29.35 -2.77 -0.83
CA SER A 192 29.48 -4.06 -0.16
C SER A 192 29.75 -3.94 1.35
N GLN A 193 29.91 -2.73 1.87
CA GLN A 193 30.19 -2.48 3.27
C GLN A 193 28.93 -2.07 4.03
N TYR A 194 28.71 -2.69 5.20
CA TYR A 194 27.64 -2.29 6.10
C TYR A 194 27.97 -0.96 6.77
N ASP A 195 26.98 -0.07 6.81
CA ASP A 195 27.05 1.23 7.47
C ASP A 195 25.83 1.44 8.37
N GLU A 196 26.02 1.34 9.68
CA GLU A 196 24.97 1.53 10.68
C GLU A 196 24.40 2.94 10.70
N SER A 197 25.18 3.94 10.27
CA SER A 197 24.73 5.33 10.24
C SER A 197 23.53 5.54 9.28
N LYS A 198 23.33 4.69 8.31
CA LYS A 198 22.16 4.71 7.41
C LYS A 198 20.85 4.52 8.19
N TRP A 199 20.84 3.64 9.20
CA TRP A 199 19.67 3.45 10.06
C TRP A 199 19.39 4.69 10.90
N ALA A 200 20.43 5.33 11.43
CA ALA A 200 20.28 6.58 12.16
C ALA A 200 19.74 7.72 11.27
N ARG A 201 20.22 7.82 10.01
CA ARG A 201 19.69 8.78 9.02
C ARG A 201 18.22 8.51 8.71
N ALA A 202 17.84 7.25 8.53
CA ALA A 202 16.45 6.86 8.25
C ALA A 202 15.54 7.17 9.45
N ALA A 203 15.97 6.87 10.67
CA ALA A 203 15.23 7.17 11.90
C ALA A 203 15.04 8.68 12.09
N ALA A 204 16.09 9.47 11.89
CA ALA A 204 16.01 10.94 11.97
C ALA A 204 15.03 11.50 10.92
N ALA A 205 15.06 10.98 9.69
CA ALA A 205 14.16 11.42 8.64
C ALA A 205 12.68 11.04 8.92
N ALA A 206 12.44 9.87 9.51
CA ALA A 206 11.09 9.48 9.95
C ALA A 206 10.60 10.41 11.08
N ARG A 207 11.47 10.76 12.03
CA ARG A 207 11.16 11.70 13.10
C ARG A 207 10.79 13.09 12.56
N ASP A 208 11.47 13.59 11.53
CA ASP A 208 11.13 14.86 10.86
C ASP A 208 9.67 14.90 10.38
N VAL A 209 9.10 13.75 9.94
CA VAL A 209 7.70 13.64 9.54
C VAL A 209 6.78 13.61 10.76
N MET A 210 7.15 12.84 11.79
CA MET A 210 6.34 12.67 13.00
C MET A 210 6.21 13.97 13.79
N GLU A 211 7.25 14.79 13.79
CA GLU A 211 7.31 16.06 14.53
C GLU A 211 6.77 17.26 13.75
N LEU A 212 6.24 17.05 12.53
CA LEU A 212 5.64 18.16 11.79
C LEU A 212 4.49 18.78 12.60
N PRO A 213 4.48 20.11 12.72
CA PRO A 213 3.45 20.79 13.49
C PRO A 213 2.09 20.66 12.83
N GLY A 214 1.11 20.32 13.64
CA GLY A 214 -0.32 20.30 13.30
C GLY A 214 -1.08 21.44 13.93
N ASN A 215 -2.40 21.36 13.91
CA ASN A 215 -3.27 22.31 14.57
C ASN A 215 -3.24 22.11 16.09
N ASN A 216 -3.46 23.19 16.85
CA ASN A 216 -3.60 23.18 18.32
C ASN A 216 -2.38 22.58 19.04
N ASN A 217 -1.18 22.92 18.60
CA ASN A 217 0.09 22.42 19.18
C ASN A 217 0.27 20.87 19.10
N GLY A 218 -0.53 20.19 18.30
CA GLY A 218 -0.38 18.77 18.03
C GLY A 218 0.56 18.47 16.86
N HIS A 219 0.70 17.18 16.56
CA HIS A 219 1.39 16.71 15.36
C HIS A 219 0.48 16.75 14.13
N ARG A 220 1.09 16.96 12.95
CA ARG A 220 0.34 17.00 11.68
C ARG A 220 -0.30 15.66 11.34
N TYR A 221 0.42 14.58 11.61
CA TYR A 221 -0.03 13.20 11.35
C TYR A 221 -0.17 12.46 12.67
N GLN A 222 -1.25 11.71 12.79
CA GLN A 222 -1.59 10.96 14.00
C GLN A 222 -2.25 9.65 13.60
N LEU A 223 -2.13 8.63 14.43
CA LEU A 223 -2.92 7.43 14.25
C LEU A 223 -4.40 7.76 14.40
N TYR A 224 -5.22 7.26 13.50
CA TYR A 224 -6.67 7.39 13.60
C TYR A 224 -7.19 6.46 14.71
N VAL A 225 -8.02 7.02 15.55
CA VAL A 225 -8.63 6.31 16.68
C VAL A 225 -10.15 6.50 16.63
N LYS A 226 -10.86 5.37 16.56
CA LYS A 226 -12.31 5.32 16.69
C LYS A 226 -12.67 4.78 18.06
N ASN A 227 -13.46 5.51 18.81
CA ASN A 227 -13.90 5.08 20.11
C ASN A 227 -14.81 3.85 20.01
N ARG A 228 -14.68 2.94 20.96
CA ARG A 228 -15.54 1.77 21.06
C ARG A 228 -16.97 2.21 21.42
N ILE A 229 -17.93 1.76 20.62
CA ILE A 229 -19.36 1.93 20.91
C ILE A 229 -19.76 0.75 21.80
N ARG A 230 -20.11 1.03 23.06
CA ARG A 230 -20.61 0.01 23.98
C ARG A 230 -22.12 -0.06 23.89
N GLY A 231 -22.66 -1.24 23.63
CA GLY A 231 -24.05 -1.60 23.89
C GLY A 231 -25.09 -1.07 22.93
N GLY A 232 -24.82 -0.96 21.66
CA GLY A 232 -25.79 -0.33 20.79
C GLY A 232 -25.79 -0.72 19.33
N GLY A 233 -25.38 -1.86 18.94
CA GLY A 233 -25.40 -2.16 17.53
C GLY A 233 -26.32 -3.31 17.16
N THR A 234 -27.39 -3.02 16.47
CA THR A 234 -28.15 -4.04 15.72
C THR A 234 -27.45 -4.43 14.44
N ASP A 235 -26.41 -3.68 14.05
CA ASP A 235 -25.64 -3.86 12.81
C ASP A 235 -24.15 -4.07 13.12
N ASP A 236 -23.87 -4.94 14.10
CA ASP A 236 -22.50 -5.32 14.48
C ASP A 236 -21.80 -6.07 13.35
N TYR A 237 -21.55 -5.35 12.28
CA TYR A 237 -20.62 -5.84 11.30
C TYR A 237 -19.40 -4.92 11.18
N PRO A 238 -18.27 -5.56 11.26
CA PRO A 238 -18.09 -6.92 11.78
C PRO A 238 -18.39 -6.93 13.26
N GLU A 239 -18.89 -8.06 13.77
CA GLU A 239 -19.08 -8.23 15.21
C GLU A 239 -17.87 -7.71 15.96
N THR A 240 -18.10 -6.97 17.05
CA THR A 240 -17.04 -6.37 17.86
C THR A 240 -15.97 -7.42 18.18
N ILE A 241 -14.75 -7.15 17.75
CA ILE A 241 -13.61 -7.98 18.11
C ILE A 241 -13.20 -7.55 19.49
N GLU A 242 -13.46 -8.41 20.49
CA GLU A 242 -13.08 -8.11 21.86
C GLU A 242 -11.57 -7.98 21.98
N PRO A 243 -11.08 -7.01 22.76
CA PRO A 243 -9.66 -6.90 23.05
C PRO A 243 -9.19 -8.16 23.77
N PHE A 244 -7.97 -8.58 23.49
CA PHE A 244 -7.29 -9.56 24.33
C PHE A 244 -7.22 -9.04 25.79
N ASP A 245 -7.59 -9.89 26.76
CA ASP A 245 -7.60 -9.50 28.18
C ASP A 245 -6.18 -9.50 28.75
N ASP A 246 -5.41 -8.49 28.38
CA ASP A 246 -4.11 -8.19 28.97
C ASP A 246 -4.28 -7.12 30.04
N ASN A 247 -3.87 -7.44 31.27
CA ASN A 247 -3.98 -6.53 32.40
C ASN A 247 -3.19 -5.24 32.25
N ASN A 248 -2.19 -5.20 31.36
CA ASN A 248 -1.34 -4.04 31.18
C ASN A 248 -1.77 -3.12 30.03
N PHE A 249 -2.36 -3.65 28.96
CA PHE A 249 -2.62 -2.89 27.75
C PHE A 249 -4.12 -2.79 27.43
N SER A 250 -4.85 -3.89 27.52
CA SER A 250 -6.28 -3.92 27.18
C SER A 250 -7.17 -3.10 28.13
N LYS A 251 -6.69 -2.79 29.33
CA LYS A 251 -7.44 -2.05 30.36
C LYS A 251 -7.09 -0.57 30.45
N LYS A 252 -6.07 -0.13 29.77
CA LYS A 252 -5.67 1.28 29.74
C LYS A 252 -6.33 2.00 28.56
N SER A 253 -6.56 3.29 28.73
CA SER A 253 -7.03 4.13 27.63
C SER A 253 -5.91 4.45 26.66
N TRP A 254 -6.26 4.80 25.45
CA TRP A 254 -5.32 5.28 24.42
C TRP A 254 -4.61 6.56 24.90
N PRO A 255 -3.31 6.73 24.67
CA PRO A 255 -2.39 5.88 23.88
C PRO A 255 -1.67 4.78 24.71
N ASP A 256 -1.88 4.69 26.00
CA ASP A 256 -1.21 3.71 26.87
C ASP A 256 -1.80 2.30 26.78
N GLY A 257 -2.95 2.18 26.14
CA GLY A 257 -3.67 0.95 25.87
C GLY A 257 -4.78 1.18 24.86
N TYR A 258 -5.76 0.28 24.81
CA TYR A 258 -6.86 0.33 23.84
C TYR A 258 -8.25 -0.02 24.42
N ALA A 259 -8.44 0.16 25.73
CA ALA A 259 -9.70 -0.16 26.40
C ALA A 259 -10.89 0.66 25.89
N ASP A 260 -10.64 1.88 25.46
CA ASP A 260 -11.63 2.87 25.00
C ASP A 260 -11.73 3.00 23.48
N ILE A 261 -10.89 2.29 22.73
CA ILE A 261 -10.93 2.31 21.27
C ILE A 261 -11.39 0.98 20.69
N ASP A 262 -11.89 1.04 19.46
CA ASP A 262 -12.09 -0.11 18.60
C ASP A 262 -10.89 -0.26 17.65
N PRO A 263 -9.97 -1.20 17.90
CA PRO A 263 -8.77 -1.34 17.08
C PRO A 263 -9.07 -1.85 15.67
N PHE A 264 -10.15 -2.60 15.48
CA PHE A 264 -10.58 -3.06 14.17
C PHE A 264 -11.09 -1.88 13.32
N GLU A 265 -12.03 -1.11 13.85
CA GLU A 265 -12.60 0.05 13.15
C GLU A 265 -11.57 1.16 12.96
N SER A 266 -10.69 1.39 13.94
CA SER A 266 -9.61 2.37 13.83
C SER A 266 -8.69 2.05 12.66
N TYR A 267 -8.32 0.78 12.49
CA TYR A 267 -7.48 0.38 11.37
C TYR A 267 -8.23 0.35 10.04
N ARG A 268 -9.42 -0.26 10.01
CA ARG A 268 -10.19 -0.45 8.77
C ARG A 268 -10.55 0.86 8.08
N SER A 269 -11.03 1.83 8.86
CA SER A 269 -11.54 3.10 8.33
C SER A 269 -10.47 3.93 7.60
N VAL A 270 -9.20 3.74 7.94
CA VAL A 270 -8.07 4.44 7.28
C VAL A 270 -7.93 4.04 5.81
N PHE A 271 -8.32 2.80 5.45
CA PHE A 271 -8.00 2.21 4.14
C PHE A 271 -9.20 2.01 3.22
N ASN A 272 -10.42 1.98 3.75
CA ASN A 272 -11.60 1.54 3.01
C ASN A 272 -12.51 2.70 2.53
N GLY A 273 -12.07 3.95 2.67
CA GLY A 273 -12.82 5.12 2.22
C GLY A 273 -13.94 5.57 3.17
N GLU A 274 -14.09 4.97 4.36
CA GLU A 274 -14.99 5.51 5.38
C GLU A 274 -14.53 6.88 5.91
N LEU A 275 -13.21 7.11 5.90
CA LEU A 275 -12.63 8.42 6.12
C LEU A 275 -12.33 9.07 4.78
N SER A 276 -12.85 10.27 4.56
CA SER A 276 -12.41 11.04 3.40
C SER A 276 -10.91 11.35 3.49
N ALA A 277 -10.27 11.50 2.34
CA ALA A 277 -8.84 11.84 2.28
C ALA A 277 -8.49 13.10 3.10
N TYR A 278 -9.42 14.05 3.19
CA TYR A 278 -9.25 15.27 3.97
C TYR A 278 -9.34 15.04 5.49
N ALA A 279 -10.17 14.09 5.91
CA ALA A 279 -10.40 13.77 7.32
C ALA A 279 -9.45 12.70 7.87
N ASN A 280 -8.70 12.02 7.01
CA ASN A 280 -7.81 10.93 7.39
C ASN A 280 -6.49 11.48 7.98
N PRO A 281 -6.25 11.39 9.30
CA PRO A 281 -5.06 11.95 9.92
C PRO A 281 -3.78 11.14 9.64
N GLU A 282 -3.91 9.93 9.12
CA GLU A 282 -2.76 9.07 8.75
C GLU A 282 -2.33 9.30 7.30
N LEU A 283 -3.19 9.91 6.47
CA LEU A 283 -2.89 10.09 5.05
C LEU A 283 -1.91 11.24 4.85
N ILE A 284 -0.71 10.90 4.39
CA ILE A 284 0.35 11.88 4.12
C ILE A 284 0.25 12.42 2.70
N PHE A 285 0.09 11.52 1.73
CA PHE A 285 0.01 11.84 0.31
C PHE A 285 -0.72 10.73 -0.44
N SER A 286 -1.61 11.11 -1.32
CA SER A 286 -2.40 10.18 -2.12
C SER A 286 -2.54 10.68 -3.55
N ARG A 287 -2.62 9.75 -4.48
CA ARG A 287 -3.13 10.01 -5.81
C ARG A 287 -4.65 9.91 -5.76
N VAL A 288 -5.33 10.90 -6.30
CA VAL A 288 -6.75 10.75 -6.63
C VAL A 288 -6.86 10.03 -7.97
N ASP A 289 -7.70 9.03 -7.99
CA ASP A 289 -8.02 8.34 -9.22
C ASP A 289 -9.05 9.14 -10.03
N ASN A 290 -8.85 9.21 -11.29
CA ASN A 290 -9.78 9.91 -12.18
C ASN A 290 -10.90 8.96 -12.58
N ILE A 291 -11.80 8.67 -11.64
CA ILE A 291 -12.96 7.79 -11.88
C ILE A 291 -13.92 8.41 -12.88
N THR A 292 -13.88 9.72 -13.03
CA THR A 292 -14.88 10.48 -13.81
C THR A 292 -14.59 10.54 -15.30
N VAL A 293 -13.38 10.26 -15.74
CA VAL A 293 -13.00 10.46 -17.15
C VAL A 293 -13.51 9.34 -18.05
N ASP A 294 -13.71 8.14 -17.56
CA ASP A 294 -14.16 7.02 -18.39
C ASP A 294 -15.66 6.83 -18.42
N HIS A 295 -16.40 7.70 -17.76
CA HIS A 295 -17.84 7.63 -17.73
C HIS A 295 -18.49 8.68 -18.64
N THR A 296 -17.99 8.80 -19.85
CA THR A 296 -18.52 9.70 -20.86
C THR A 296 -19.88 9.29 -21.42
N GLY A 297 -20.60 8.42 -20.75
CA GLY A 297 -21.97 8.06 -21.13
C GLY A 297 -22.09 7.08 -22.31
N GLU A 298 -21.00 6.58 -22.83
CA GLU A 298 -20.99 5.67 -23.98
C GLU A 298 -20.75 4.20 -23.60
N GLY A 299 -21.15 3.77 -22.43
CA GLY A 299 -21.33 2.34 -22.13
C GLY A 299 -20.09 1.48 -21.98
N THR A 300 -18.90 2.03 -21.95
CA THR A 300 -17.67 1.29 -21.62
C THR A 300 -17.29 1.54 -20.18
N THR A 301 -17.77 0.70 -19.36
CA THR A 301 -17.66 0.74 -17.92
C THR A 301 -16.46 -0.08 -17.43
N SER A 302 -15.27 0.26 -17.82
CA SER A 302 -14.10 -0.23 -17.12
C SER A 302 -13.70 0.82 -16.08
N PRO A 303 -14.01 0.61 -14.82
CA PRO A 303 -13.52 1.48 -13.77
C PRO A 303 -12.00 1.39 -13.75
N ASP A 304 -11.33 2.54 -13.70
CA ASP A 304 -9.88 2.62 -13.60
C ASP A 304 -9.41 2.71 -12.15
N GLY A 305 -8.17 2.34 -11.91
CA GLY A 305 -7.48 2.57 -10.67
C GLY A 305 -8.06 1.86 -9.46
N ILE A 306 -8.42 2.62 -8.41
CA ILE A 306 -8.90 2.07 -7.13
C ILE A 306 -10.25 1.37 -7.30
N ALA A 307 -11.17 1.92 -8.06
CA ALA A 307 -12.46 1.30 -8.31
C ALA A 307 -12.30 -0.07 -8.97
N ASN A 308 -11.40 -0.19 -9.93
CA ASN A 308 -11.06 -1.46 -10.55
C ASN A 308 -10.42 -2.43 -9.54
N MET A 309 -9.52 -1.96 -8.68
CA MET A 309 -8.94 -2.77 -7.61
C MET A 309 -10.03 -3.31 -6.66
N VAL A 310 -10.96 -2.47 -6.25
CA VAL A 310 -12.08 -2.87 -5.37
C VAL A 310 -12.97 -3.90 -6.03
N LEU A 311 -13.31 -3.74 -7.32
CA LEU A 311 -14.08 -4.74 -8.06
C LEU A 311 -13.38 -6.10 -8.13
N HIS A 312 -12.05 -6.13 -8.23
CA HIS A 312 -11.29 -7.38 -8.20
C HIS A 312 -11.21 -8.01 -6.81
N GLN A 313 -11.43 -7.24 -5.75
CA GLN A 313 -11.47 -7.73 -4.38
C GLN A 313 -12.87 -8.18 -3.96
N LEU A 314 -13.91 -7.45 -4.39
CA LEU A 314 -15.30 -7.76 -4.04
C LEU A 314 -15.69 -9.19 -4.50
N PRO A 315 -16.45 -9.92 -3.65
CA PRO A 315 -17.02 -11.20 -4.06
C PRO A 315 -18.09 -11.01 -5.15
N THR A 316 -18.34 -12.05 -5.93
CA THR A 316 -19.32 -11.96 -7.02
C THR A 316 -20.73 -11.77 -6.53
N VAL A 317 -21.06 -12.25 -5.33
CA VAL A 317 -22.35 -11.98 -4.69
C VAL A 317 -22.59 -10.49 -4.45
N ALA A 318 -21.52 -9.68 -4.35
CA ALA A 318 -21.58 -8.23 -4.30
C ALA A 318 -21.40 -7.57 -5.67
N GLY A 319 -21.34 -8.35 -6.75
CA GLY A 319 -21.14 -7.86 -8.10
C GLY A 319 -19.67 -7.63 -8.48
N GLY A 320 -18.74 -8.04 -7.64
CA GLY A 320 -17.31 -7.99 -7.93
C GLY A 320 -16.82 -9.18 -8.77
N TRP A 321 -15.52 -9.27 -8.95
CA TRP A 321 -14.87 -10.29 -9.77
C TRP A 321 -14.15 -11.37 -8.97
N SER A 322 -13.91 -11.13 -7.67
CA SER A 322 -13.27 -12.08 -6.76
C SER A 322 -11.95 -12.65 -7.30
N MET A 323 -11.01 -11.78 -7.67
CA MET A 323 -9.77 -12.18 -8.37
C MET A 323 -8.51 -11.99 -7.55
N HIS A 324 -8.49 -11.04 -6.60
CA HIS A 324 -7.33 -10.80 -5.76
C HIS A 324 -7.28 -11.79 -4.61
N GLY A 325 -6.30 -12.67 -4.64
CA GLY A 325 -6.03 -13.63 -3.59
C GLY A 325 -4.83 -13.24 -2.72
N MET A 326 -4.82 -13.76 -1.52
CA MET A 326 -3.69 -13.69 -0.58
C MET A 326 -3.04 -15.06 -0.47
N THR A 327 -1.72 -15.12 -0.32
CA THR A 327 -1.02 -16.37 -0.05
C THR A 327 -1.22 -16.80 1.40
N GLN A 328 -1.09 -18.10 1.67
CA GLN A 328 -1.15 -18.61 3.04
C GLN A 328 -0.01 -18.02 3.89
N LYS A 329 1.18 -17.84 3.30
CA LYS A 329 2.32 -17.19 3.94
C LYS A 329 1.95 -15.80 4.49
N GLN A 330 1.33 -14.96 3.66
CA GLN A 330 0.89 -13.62 4.09
C GLN A 330 -0.26 -13.70 5.10
N CYS A 331 -1.18 -14.64 4.95
CA CYS A 331 -2.24 -14.88 5.93
C CYS A 331 -1.68 -15.19 7.31
N ASP A 332 -0.65 -16.04 7.38
CA ASP A 332 -0.01 -16.46 8.64
C ASP A 332 0.96 -15.40 9.21
N SER A 333 1.31 -14.37 8.43
CA SER A 333 2.16 -13.26 8.89
C SER A 333 1.45 -12.31 9.85
N TYR A 334 0.12 -12.31 9.87
CA TYR A 334 -0.64 -11.58 10.90
C TYR A 334 -0.53 -12.30 12.25
N TYR A 335 -0.42 -11.52 13.32
CA TYR A 335 -0.29 -12.05 14.66
C TYR A 335 -1.59 -12.66 15.23
N MET A 336 -1.43 -13.41 16.30
CA MET A 336 -2.55 -13.76 17.19
C MET A 336 -2.98 -12.52 17.99
N ALA A 337 -4.14 -12.58 18.62
CA ALA A 337 -4.69 -11.48 19.43
C ALA A 337 -3.78 -11.09 20.61
N ASP A 338 -3.01 -12.03 21.12
CA ASP A 338 -2.04 -11.82 22.20
C ASP A 338 -0.67 -11.31 21.74
N GLY A 339 -0.51 -11.05 20.43
CA GLY A 339 0.73 -10.57 19.85
C GLY A 339 1.76 -11.67 19.53
N THR A 340 1.46 -12.92 19.77
CA THR A 340 2.32 -14.05 19.39
C THR A 340 2.23 -14.34 17.90
N ASP A 341 3.23 -15.02 17.34
CA ASP A 341 3.19 -15.49 15.95
C ASP A 341 2.05 -16.50 15.74
N CYS A 342 1.50 -16.48 14.53
CA CYS A 342 0.49 -17.44 14.15
C CYS A 342 1.08 -18.87 14.12
N PRO A 343 0.42 -19.84 14.77
CA PRO A 343 0.84 -21.24 14.64
C PRO A 343 0.93 -21.68 13.19
N GLY A 344 2.03 -22.30 12.82
CA GLY A 344 2.31 -22.73 11.44
C GLY A 344 2.84 -21.65 10.50
N LYS A 345 3.16 -20.46 11.00
CA LYS A 345 3.84 -19.42 10.23
C LYS A 345 5.14 -19.96 9.63
N ASP A 346 5.37 -19.64 8.36
CA ASP A 346 6.57 -20.00 7.59
C ASP A 346 6.86 -21.53 7.48
N LYS A 347 5.89 -22.37 7.81
CA LYS A 347 6.03 -23.84 7.77
C LYS A 347 6.34 -24.35 6.38
N GLU A 348 5.70 -23.81 5.36
CA GLU A 348 5.83 -24.22 3.96
C GLU A 348 7.22 -23.93 3.38
N ILE A 349 7.96 -23.00 3.96
CA ILE A 349 9.31 -22.64 3.54
C ILE A 349 10.37 -23.18 4.51
N GLY A 350 9.99 -24.11 5.41
CA GLY A 350 10.91 -24.74 6.36
C GLY A 350 11.47 -23.79 7.42
N ARG A 351 10.79 -22.68 7.67
CA ARG A 351 11.09 -21.72 8.72
C ARG A 351 9.93 -21.70 9.74
N GLY A 352 10.13 -21.00 10.85
CA GLY A 352 9.16 -20.98 11.93
C GLY A 352 9.44 -21.99 13.01
N ASP A 353 8.58 -22.05 14.01
CA ASP A 353 8.72 -22.87 15.21
C ASP A 353 8.26 -24.34 15.03
N GLY A 354 7.82 -24.72 13.83
CA GLY A 354 7.32 -26.06 13.51
C GLY A 354 5.93 -26.35 14.05
N SER A 355 5.26 -25.41 14.68
CA SER A 355 3.90 -25.58 15.18
C SER A 355 2.91 -25.84 14.04
N ALA A 356 1.79 -26.50 14.36
CA ALA A 356 0.72 -26.74 13.43
C ALA A 356 -0.38 -25.68 13.60
N ARG A 357 -0.97 -25.22 12.48
CA ARG A 357 -2.18 -24.40 12.52
C ARG A 357 -3.27 -25.09 13.33
N LEU A 358 -4.11 -24.31 14.00
CA LEU A 358 -5.26 -24.84 14.71
C LEU A 358 -6.14 -25.62 13.72
N SER A 359 -6.50 -26.85 14.10
CA SER A 359 -7.33 -27.75 13.32
C SER A 359 -8.77 -27.75 13.81
N GLY A 360 -9.70 -28.13 12.92
CA GLY A 360 -11.11 -28.17 13.23
C GLY A 360 -11.88 -26.94 12.71
N TYR A 361 -13.15 -26.90 13.07
CA TYR A 361 -14.08 -25.88 12.61
C TYR A 361 -14.90 -25.35 13.77
N VAL A 362 -15.28 -24.08 13.70
CA VAL A 362 -16.20 -23.47 14.65
C VAL A 362 -17.56 -24.18 14.58
N THR A 363 -18.09 -24.58 15.70
CA THR A 363 -19.42 -25.22 15.79
C THR A 363 -20.52 -24.20 16.08
N SER A 364 -21.78 -24.60 15.98
CA SER A 364 -22.90 -23.73 16.37
C SER A 364 -22.88 -23.46 17.88
N GLU A 365 -22.48 -24.44 18.69
CA GLU A 365 -22.33 -24.30 20.13
C GLU A 365 -21.20 -23.32 20.51
N ASP A 366 -20.13 -23.23 19.68
CA ASP A 366 -19.09 -22.25 19.87
C ASP A 366 -19.63 -20.82 19.64
N VAL A 367 -20.45 -20.67 18.58
CA VAL A 367 -21.06 -19.37 18.26
C VAL A 367 -22.03 -18.96 19.37
N ASP A 368 -22.92 -19.86 19.80
CA ASP A 368 -23.89 -19.60 20.86
C ASP A 368 -23.21 -19.25 22.19
N ALA A 369 -22.07 -19.86 22.46
CA ALA A 369 -21.24 -19.56 23.64
C ALA A 369 -20.35 -18.31 23.48
N GLY A 370 -20.41 -17.63 22.32
CA GLY A 370 -19.57 -16.46 22.03
C GLY A 370 -18.09 -16.77 21.86
N ARG A 371 -17.71 -18.03 21.61
CA ARG A 371 -16.32 -18.42 21.38
C ARG A 371 -15.88 -18.09 19.98
N TYR A 372 -14.59 -17.79 19.82
CA TYR A 372 -13.92 -17.56 18.53
C TYR A 372 -14.48 -16.39 17.68
N LYS A 373 -15.13 -15.40 18.30
CA LYS A 373 -15.55 -14.20 17.56
C LYS A 373 -14.37 -13.59 16.79
N PRO A 374 -14.58 -13.06 15.56
CA PRO A 374 -15.86 -12.90 14.84
C PRO A 374 -16.19 -14.09 13.92
N LEU A 375 -15.63 -15.27 14.13
CA LEU A 375 -15.88 -16.43 13.30
C LEU A 375 -17.31 -16.97 13.50
N ARG A 376 -17.89 -17.48 12.43
CA ARG A 376 -19.19 -18.14 12.44
C ARG A 376 -19.03 -19.64 12.24
N ALA A 377 -20.10 -20.38 12.46
CA ALA A 377 -20.12 -21.84 12.32
C ALA A 377 -19.60 -22.29 10.93
N GLY A 378 -18.83 -23.37 10.91
CA GLY A 378 -18.21 -23.93 9.72
C GLY A 378 -16.86 -23.34 9.33
N VAL A 379 -16.44 -22.23 9.92
CA VAL A 379 -15.15 -21.59 9.65
C VAL A 379 -14.01 -22.35 10.32
N SER A 380 -12.88 -22.49 9.61
CA SER A 380 -11.69 -23.15 10.15
C SER A 380 -11.09 -22.40 11.34
N LEU A 381 -10.74 -23.15 12.40
CA LEU A 381 -10.11 -22.60 13.59
C LEU A 381 -8.73 -21.99 13.36
N GLN A 382 -8.07 -22.25 12.21
CA GLN A 382 -6.82 -21.55 11.85
C GLN A 382 -6.97 -20.02 11.79
N TYR A 383 -8.18 -19.52 11.65
CA TYR A 383 -8.50 -18.09 11.59
C TYR A 383 -8.99 -17.52 12.91
N ALA A 384 -9.06 -18.35 13.97
CA ALA A 384 -9.51 -17.93 15.28
C ALA A 384 -8.45 -17.13 16.04
N ASN A 385 -8.90 -16.27 16.94
CA ASN A 385 -8.07 -15.52 17.88
C ASN A 385 -6.94 -14.72 17.21
N ARG A 386 -7.21 -14.14 16.04
CA ARG A 386 -6.23 -13.33 15.32
C ARG A 386 -6.38 -11.84 15.70
N GLU A 387 -5.32 -11.09 15.49
CA GLU A 387 -5.34 -9.64 15.71
C GLU A 387 -6.41 -8.91 14.88
N PRO A 388 -6.91 -7.73 15.30
CA PRO A 388 -7.94 -7.00 14.58
C PRO A 388 -7.60 -6.66 13.12
N ARG A 389 -6.32 -6.38 12.80
CA ARG A 389 -5.85 -6.11 11.43
C ARG A 389 -6.08 -7.29 10.49
N PHE A 390 -5.97 -8.51 11.00
CA PHE A 390 -6.27 -9.72 10.24
C PHE A 390 -7.72 -9.71 9.74
N TYR A 391 -8.65 -9.52 10.64
CA TYR A 391 -10.09 -9.54 10.29
C TYR A 391 -10.48 -8.36 9.40
N ALA A 392 -9.79 -7.23 9.51
CA ALA A 392 -10.01 -6.07 8.65
C ALA A 392 -9.46 -6.24 7.23
N SER A 393 -8.41 -7.03 7.05
CA SER A 393 -7.69 -7.13 5.78
C SER A 393 -7.95 -8.43 5.03
N VAL A 394 -8.17 -9.53 5.74
CA VAL A 394 -8.20 -10.89 5.17
C VAL A 394 -9.62 -11.37 4.97
N ALA A 395 -9.95 -11.72 3.74
CA ALA A 395 -11.18 -12.40 3.41
C ALA A 395 -10.92 -13.92 3.42
N PHE A 396 -10.87 -14.50 4.61
CA PHE A 396 -10.71 -15.94 4.77
C PHE A 396 -11.97 -16.70 4.39
N ASN A 397 -11.84 -17.99 4.12
CA ASN A 397 -12.92 -18.85 3.71
C ASN A 397 -14.02 -18.90 4.79
N GLY A 398 -15.23 -18.48 4.46
CA GLY A 398 -16.34 -18.32 5.40
C GLY A 398 -16.36 -17.00 6.16
N SER A 399 -15.50 -16.04 5.80
CA SER A 399 -15.55 -14.70 6.39
C SER A 399 -16.82 -13.95 5.99
N VAL A 400 -17.29 -13.10 6.89
CA VAL A 400 -18.47 -12.27 6.66
C VAL A 400 -18.08 -11.01 5.87
N TRP A 401 -18.89 -10.64 4.92
CA TRP A 401 -18.78 -9.40 4.18
C TRP A 401 -19.96 -8.49 4.49
N ASN A 402 -19.64 -7.24 4.81
CA ASN A 402 -20.67 -6.21 4.89
C ASN A 402 -21.08 -5.79 3.49
N MET A 403 -22.35 -5.99 3.16
CA MET A 403 -22.94 -5.67 1.88
C MET A 403 -24.21 -4.83 2.05
N SER A 404 -24.14 -3.86 2.96
CA SER A 404 -25.30 -3.03 3.34
C SER A 404 -25.94 -2.32 2.16
N SER A 405 -25.17 -1.96 1.13
CA SER A 405 -25.65 -1.32 -0.08
C SER A 405 -26.53 -2.22 -0.95
N LEU A 406 -26.43 -3.53 -0.79
CA LEU A 406 -27.23 -4.52 -1.55
C LEU A 406 -28.56 -4.85 -0.90
N ASN A 407 -28.79 -4.41 0.31
CA ASN A 407 -30.02 -4.71 1.04
C ASN A 407 -31.24 -4.27 0.24
N GLY A 408 -32.07 -5.22 -0.18
CA GLY A 408 -33.28 -5.00 -0.96
C GLY A 408 -33.08 -4.62 -2.44
N LYS A 409 -31.84 -4.64 -2.95
CA LYS A 409 -31.55 -4.43 -4.37
C LYS A 409 -31.27 -5.75 -5.07
N ASP A 410 -31.89 -5.96 -6.21
CA ASP A 410 -31.64 -7.08 -7.15
C ASP A 410 -31.70 -8.50 -6.55
N GLY A 411 -32.26 -8.67 -5.36
CA GLY A 411 -32.61 -9.97 -4.77
C GLY A 411 -31.44 -10.89 -4.43
N ALA A 412 -30.20 -10.40 -4.46
CA ALA A 412 -29.07 -11.31 -4.57
C ALA A 412 -28.26 -11.52 -3.29
N ALA A 413 -28.16 -10.54 -2.40
CA ALA A 413 -27.31 -10.69 -1.22
C ALA A 413 -27.94 -10.14 0.05
N SER A 414 -27.83 -10.89 1.12
CA SER A 414 -28.14 -10.42 2.46
C SER A 414 -26.97 -9.63 3.03
N PRO A 415 -27.22 -8.58 3.82
CA PRO A 415 -26.17 -7.95 4.61
C PRO A 415 -25.44 -8.98 5.46
N ASN A 416 -24.14 -8.76 5.67
CA ASN A 416 -23.33 -9.62 6.54
C ASN A 416 -23.35 -11.11 6.12
N GLN A 417 -23.27 -11.34 4.82
CA GLN A 417 -23.25 -12.70 4.28
C GLN A 417 -21.89 -13.36 4.44
N GLN A 418 -21.86 -14.63 4.83
CA GLN A 418 -20.65 -15.46 4.76
C GLN A 418 -20.32 -15.77 3.29
N VAL A 419 -19.05 -15.64 2.93
CA VAL A 419 -18.54 -15.92 1.58
C VAL A 419 -17.55 -17.07 1.63
N TRP A 420 -17.76 -18.05 0.74
CA TRP A 420 -17.00 -19.28 0.68
C TRP A 420 -16.23 -19.41 -0.62
N PHE A 421 -14.91 -19.59 -0.51
CA PHE A 421 -13.99 -19.62 -1.63
C PHE A 421 -13.54 -21.03 -2.04
N TYR A 422 -14.07 -22.08 -1.44
CA TYR A 422 -13.71 -23.45 -1.82
C TYR A 422 -14.39 -23.88 -3.12
N ARG A 423 -13.79 -24.84 -3.80
CA ARG A 423 -14.29 -25.33 -5.10
C ARG A 423 -15.73 -25.85 -4.98
N GLY A 424 -16.61 -25.43 -5.87
CA GLY A 424 -18.02 -25.77 -5.86
C GLY A 424 -18.93 -24.68 -5.26
N THR A 425 -18.35 -23.62 -4.70
CA THR A 425 -19.10 -22.42 -4.29
C THR A 425 -19.06 -21.35 -5.36
N SER A 426 -19.89 -20.31 -5.23
CA SER A 426 -19.95 -19.19 -6.17
C SER A 426 -18.61 -18.46 -6.32
N GLU A 427 -17.83 -18.37 -5.23
CA GLU A 427 -16.53 -17.71 -5.21
C GLU A 427 -15.36 -18.68 -5.39
N GLY A 428 -15.63 -19.98 -5.42
CA GLY A 428 -14.59 -21.00 -5.58
C GLY A 428 -13.96 -20.97 -6.97
N TYR A 429 -12.66 -21.26 -7.04
CA TYR A 429 -11.93 -21.33 -8.30
C TYR A 429 -12.56 -22.34 -9.26
N ASN A 430 -12.87 -21.89 -10.47
CA ASN A 430 -13.55 -22.67 -11.50
C ASN A 430 -12.78 -22.73 -12.84
N GLY A 431 -11.47 -22.44 -12.83
CA GLY A 431 -10.63 -22.40 -14.02
C GLY A 431 -10.61 -21.04 -14.74
N GLY A 432 -11.38 -20.08 -14.28
CA GLY A 432 -11.48 -18.73 -14.85
C GLY A 432 -11.21 -17.63 -13.81
N ASN A 433 -12.13 -16.72 -13.70
CA ASN A 433 -12.01 -15.49 -12.91
C ASN A 433 -12.43 -15.72 -11.46
N ARG A 434 -11.60 -16.32 -10.62
CA ARG A 434 -11.84 -16.48 -9.18
C ARG A 434 -10.53 -16.61 -8.44
N ILE A 435 -10.58 -16.35 -7.14
CA ILE A 435 -9.44 -16.53 -6.23
C ILE A 435 -9.07 -18.01 -6.20
N PHE A 436 -7.83 -18.35 -6.56
CA PHE A 436 -7.37 -19.74 -6.52
C PHE A 436 -6.61 -20.11 -5.23
N THR A 437 -6.27 -19.14 -4.40
CA THR A 437 -5.67 -19.38 -3.07
C THR A 437 -6.69 -19.71 -1.98
N GLY A 438 -7.98 -19.47 -2.23
CA GLY A 438 -9.03 -19.63 -1.23
C GLY A 438 -9.04 -18.57 -0.13
N ILE A 439 -8.19 -17.57 -0.23
CA ILE A 439 -8.08 -16.45 0.72
C ILE A 439 -8.10 -15.16 -0.09
N GLY A 440 -9.06 -14.29 0.17
CA GLY A 440 -9.22 -13.00 -0.50
C GLY A 440 -8.71 -11.83 0.34
N ILE A 441 -8.91 -10.64 -0.20
CA ILE A 441 -8.49 -9.39 0.42
C ILE A 441 -9.69 -8.45 0.49
N LYS A 442 -9.93 -7.84 1.66
CA LYS A 442 -11.00 -6.88 1.86
C LYS A 442 -10.56 -5.53 2.44
N LYS A 443 -9.25 -5.33 2.57
CA LYS A 443 -8.66 -4.14 3.20
C LYS A 443 -9.17 -2.81 2.62
N TYR A 444 -9.42 -2.75 1.31
CA TYR A 444 -9.80 -1.52 0.61
C TYR A 444 -11.28 -1.46 0.25
N VAL A 445 -12.08 -2.40 0.74
CA VAL A 445 -13.51 -2.48 0.41
C VAL A 445 -14.33 -1.71 1.43
N ASN A 446 -15.06 -0.72 0.95
CA ASN A 446 -16.01 0.01 1.78
C ASN A 446 -17.23 -0.87 2.08
N PRO A 447 -17.82 -0.81 3.28
CA PRO A 447 -19.04 -1.54 3.62
C PRO A 447 -20.23 -1.27 2.71
N TYR A 448 -20.25 -0.13 2.05
CA TYR A 448 -21.31 0.26 1.11
C TYR A 448 -20.99 -0.03 -0.35
N ASP A 449 -19.81 -0.61 -0.63
CA ASP A 449 -19.47 -1.01 -1.98
C ASP A 449 -20.36 -2.15 -2.47
N ALA A 450 -20.88 -1.98 -3.67
CA ALA A 450 -21.63 -2.96 -4.39
C ALA A 450 -21.42 -2.76 -5.87
N LYS A 451 -21.94 -3.71 -6.66
CA LYS A 451 -21.90 -3.68 -8.12
C LYS A 451 -22.02 -2.24 -8.66
N TYR A 452 -20.95 -1.75 -9.28
CA TYR A 452 -20.90 -0.43 -9.93
C TYR A 452 -21.23 0.78 -9.04
N GLN A 453 -21.29 0.60 -7.75
CA GLN A 453 -21.30 1.71 -6.81
C GLN A 453 -19.86 1.88 -6.36
N ASN A 454 -19.25 2.92 -6.84
CA ASN A 454 -17.85 3.17 -6.60
C ASN A 454 -17.62 3.52 -5.15
N SER A 455 -16.61 2.92 -4.58
CA SER A 455 -15.97 3.47 -3.40
C SER A 455 -15.39 4.82 -3.78
N PHE A 456 -15.80 5.83 -3.09
CA PHE A 456 -15.27 7.16 -3.29
C PHE A 456 -14.20 7.38 -2.23
N TYR A 457 -12.97 7.30 -2.65
CA TYR A 457 -11.81 7.66 -1.84
C TYR A 457 -11.41 9.09 -2.11
#